data_e87fe15017baa648e7cde9164956bada
#
_entry.id   e87fe15017baa648e7cde9164956bada
#
_cell.length_a   1.000
_cell.length_b   1.000
_cell.length_c   1.000
_cell.angle_alpha   90.00
_cell.angle_beta   90.00
_cell.angle_gamma   90.00
#
_symmetry.space_group_name_H-M   'P 1'
#
loop_
_entity.id
_entity.type
_entity.pdbx_description
1 polymer ?
#
loop_
_entity_poly.entity_id
_entity_poly.type
_entity_poly.pdbx_seq_one_letter_code
_entity_poly.pdbx_strand_id
1 'polypeptide(L)'
;MDKEHLPKLHIKGDVNGDTGDIKFNGTVIVDGIVKAGCNIKCASLSTKSVQGAKIYLTGDLHVSHGIIDSHTITVRGNVYAEYINNSKIKALGNIVVQKEIIDSELFIGGQCINKNGIITSSLVNARSGIVAGQVGTQKASPSKFEVGTEGIIEMMLFELDVRIKKKSDEIRAIKKDIANFESEEKILHIKISDALYVQDHAQIDLRKIEKQLPTIEASEDIMQVQQMVKVVKELKDKAEIAEKTINEAFKRQAPIAEQILIKQRRVEAIANEINAIELKKRGVKELAIRNEPKAEVNVNSKIMSGTSLVGKKAKLVLTQNLSRCRIYETNNDKMFDSKKEDTNNIDLIFNIVLLS
;
A
#
# COMPACT_ATOMS: atom_id res chain seq x y z
N MET A 1 8.65 -5.32 21.21
CA MET A 1 9.64 -6.08 20.45
C MET A 1 10.97 -5.42 20.70
N ASP A 2 11.84 -6.11 21.43
CA ASP A 2 13.15 -5.61 21.82
C ASP A 2 14.03 -5.37 20.60
N LYS A 3 14.56 -4.15 20.48
CA LYS A 3 15.43 -3.72 19.37
C LYS A 3 16.79 -4.45 19.32
N GLU A 4 17.15 -5.22 20.35
CA GLU A 4 18.46 -5.82 20.50
C GLU A 4 18.70 -7.13 19.72
N HIS A 5 17.66 -7.75 19.14
CA HIS A 5 17.78 -9.07 18.50
C HIS A 5 17.57 -9.07 16.98
N LEU A 6 17.53 -7.90 16.33
CA LEU A 6 17.42 -7.87 14.87
C LEU A 6 18.76 -8.24 14.21
N PRO A 7 18.76 -9.13 13.20
CA PRO A 7 19.98 -9.48 12.48
C PRO A 7 20.60 -8.24 11.85
N LYS A 8 21.93 -8.21 11.76
CA LYS A 8 22.69 -7.09 11.17
C LYS A 8 23.37 -7.54 9.89
N LEU A 9 23.19 -6.75 8.83
CA LEU A 9 23.91 -6.88 7.57
C LEU A 9 24.90 -5.73 7.46
N HIS A 10 26.20 -6.06 7.40
CA HIS A 10 27.27 -5.07 7.26
C HIS A 10 27.82 -5.09 5.85
N ILE A 11 27.80 -3.96 5.18
CA ILE A 11 28.27 -3.77 3.81
C ILE A 11 29.46 -2.82 3.84
N LYS A 12 30.64 -3.33 3.47
CA LYS A 12 31.87 -2.54 3.37
C LYS A 12 31.84 -1.74 2.05
N GLY A 13 32.05 -0.42 2.16
CA GLY A 13 32.08 0.48 1.02
C GLY A 13 30.70 1.05 0.64
N ASP A 14 30.58 1.49 -0.61
CA ASP A 14 29.38 2.14 -1.14
C ASP A 14 28.34 1.11 -1.63
N VAL A 15 27.07 1.51 -1.62
CA VAL A 15 25.97 0.80 -2.24
C VAL A 15 25.49 1.62 -3.43
N ASN A 16 25.47 1.02 -4.61
CA ASN A 16 25.10 1.66 -5.88
C ASN A 16 24.22 0.72 -6.74
N GLY A 17 23.94 1.09 -7.99
CA GLY A 17 23.16 0.28 -8.92
C GLY A 17 23.74 -1.11 -9.19
N ASP A 18 25.09 -1.28 -9.13
CA ASP A 18 25.78 -2.56 -9.34
C ASP A 18 25.59 -3.49 -8.13
N THR A 19 25.48 -2.94 -6.92
CA THR A 19 25.15 -3.69 -5.71
C THR A 19 23.71 -4.23 -5.76
N GLY A 20 22.85 -3.56 -6.52
CA GLY A 20 21.42 -3.90 -6.67
C GLY A 20 20.55 -3.54 -5.46
N ASP A 21 19.34 -4.07 -5.48
CA ASP A 21 18.33 -3.81 -4.44
C ASP A 21 18.63 -4.63 -3.17
N ILE A 22 18.57 -3.97 -2.00
CA ILE A 22 18.75 -4.60 -0.71
C ILE A 22 17.40 -4.76 -0.02
N LYS A 23 17.04 -6.01 0.27
CA LYS A 23 15.85 -6.35 1.06
C LYS A 23 16.25 -7.22 2.24
N PHE A 24 16.20 -6.67 3.46
CA PHE A 24 16.69 -7.34 4.66
C PHE A 24 15.77 -7.10 5.86
N ASN A 25 15.42 -8.16 6.60
CA ASN A 25 14.57 -8.06 7.79
C ASN A 25 15.41 -7.79 9.05
N GLY A 26 16.21 -6.72 9.04
CA GLY A 26 17.10 -6.38 10.14
C GLY A 26 17.72 -5.01 9.95
N THR A 27 18.82 -4.74 10.66
CA THR A 27 19.58 -3.50 10.53
C THR A 27 20.64 -3.65 9.45
N VAL A 28 20.66 -2.73 8.49
CA VAL A 28 21.70 -2.62 7.45
C VAL A 28 22.66 -1.51 7.85
N ILE A 29 23.95 -1.83 7.84
CA ILE A 29 25.04 -0.89 8.11
C ILE A 29 25.89 -0.80 6.84
N VAL A 30 26.01 0.40 6.28
CA VAL A 30 26.84 0.68 5.10
C VAL A 30 27.97 1.60 5.51
N ASP A 31 29.20 1.15 5.38
CA ASP A 31 30.39 1.95 5.75
C ASP A 31 30.65 3.12 4.80
N GLY A 32 30.00 3.14 3.65
CA GLY A 32 30.11 4.14 2.60
C GLY A 32 28.82 4.94 2.39
N ILE A 33 28.59 5.27 1.13
CA ILE A 33 27.47 6.08 0.62
C ILE A 33 26.45 5.19 -0.06
N VAL A 34 25.16 5.45 0.18
CA VAL A 34 24.07 4.84 -0.59
C VAL A 34 23.74 5.76 -1.76
N LYS A 35 24.04 5.31 -2.98
CA LYS A 35 23.94 6.09 -4.21
C LYS A 35 22.63 5.80 -4.98
N ALA A 36 22.36 6.61 -5.98
CA ALA A 36 21.23 6.41 -6.89
C ALA A 36 21.27 5.04 -7.58
N GLY A 37 20.09 4.58 -8.02
CA GLY A 37 19.93 3.32 -8.75
C GLY A 37 19.70 2.10 -7.85
N CYS A 38 19.74 2.22 -6.51
CA CYS A 38 19.39 1.14 -5.60
C CYS A 38 18.15 1.43 -4.78
N ASN A 39 17.45 0.35 -4.37
CA ASN A 39 16.33 0.40 -3.45
C ASN A 39 16.71 -0.35 -2.16
N ILE A 40 16.59 0.31 -1.02
CA ILE A 40 16.84 -0.33 0.29
C ILE A 40 15.55 -0.49 1.04
N LYS A 41 15.22 -1.72 1.43
CA LYS A 41 14.09 -2.05 2.30
C LYS A 41 14.61 -2.87 3.48
N CYS A 42 14.62 -2.28 4.68
CA CYS A 42 15.06 -2.96 5.89
C CYS A 42 14.37 -2.44 7.15
N ALA A 43 14.74 -2.97 8.31
CA ALA A 43 14.24 -2.46 9.57
C ALA A 43 14.87 -1.10 9.89
N SER A 44 16.18 -1.01 9.96
CA SER A 44 16.92 0.25 10.19
C SER A 44 18.13 0.33 9.28
N LEU A 45 18.56 1.54 8.94
CA LEU A 45 19.72 1.79 8.09
C LEU A 45 20.65 2.78 8.77
N SER A 46 21.96 2.44 8.77
CA SER A 46 23.04 3.34 9.15
C SER A 46 24.02 3.48 7.99
N THR A 47 24.35 4.73 7.59
CA THR A 47 25.24 4.99 6.46
C THR A 47 25.94 6.34 6.62
N LYS A 48 27.00 6.60 5.86
CA LYS A 48 27.64 7.94 5.84
C LYS A 48 26.78 8.97 5.14
N SER A 49 26.29 8.68 3.94
CA SER A 49 25.44 9.59 3.16
C SER A 49 24.44 8.84 2.29
N VAL A 50 23.38 9.53 1.91
CA VAL A 50 22.39 9.05 0.95
C VAL A 50 22.33 10.03 -0.21
N GLN A 51 22.48 9.55 -1.44
CA GLN A 51 22.50 10.35 -2.66
C GLN A 51 21.61 9.73 -3.74
N GLY A 52 20.39 10.22 -3.90
CA GLY A 52 19.46 9.80 -4.94
C GLY A 52 18.85 8.40 -4.80
N ALA A 53 19.04 7.73 -3.67
CA ALA A 53 18.54 6.38 -3.44
C ALA A 53 17.08 6.35 -3.01
N LYS A 54 16.42 5.19 -3.24
CA LYS A 54 15.07 4.92 -2.73
C LYS A 54 15.16 4.12 -1.45
N ILE A 55 14.62 4.64 -0.35
CA ILE A 55 14.74 4.03 0.98
C ILE A 55 13.37 3.83 1.60
N TYR A 56 13.11 2.63 2.10
CA TYR A 56 11.93 2.29 2.87
C TYR A 56 12.32 1.54 4.14
N LEU A 57 12.11 2.16 5.31
CA LEU A 57 12.47 1.60 6.62
C LEU A 57 11.24 1.44 7.51
N THR A 58 11.25 0.36 8.33
CA THR A 58 10.26 0.16 9.38
C THR A 58 10.71 0.70 10.75
N GLY A 59 12.00 1.01 10.92
CA GLY A 59 12.62 1.65 12.07
C GLY A 59 13.31 2.94 11.68
N ASP A 60 14.50 3.18 12.21
CA ASP A 60 15.22 4.45 12.14
C ASP A 60 16.20 4.53 10.95
N LEU A 61 16.47 5.76 10.47
CA LEU A 61 17.51 6.09 9.51
C LEU A 61 18.58 6.95 10.19
N HIS A 62 19.82 6.46 10.22
CA HIS A 62 20.97 7.18 10.73
C HIS A 62 21.95 7.49 9.59
N VAL A 63 22.10 8.77 9.27
CA VAL A 63 23.04 9.27 8.26
C VAL A 63 24.04 10.18 8.97
N SER A 64 25.31 9.78 9.00
CA SER A 64 26.32 10.55 9.73
C SER A 64 26.72 11.87 9.06
N HIS A 65 26.47 12.01 7.74
CA HIS A 65 26.63 13.25 6.99
C HIS A 65 25.30 13.68 6.38
N GLY A 66 25.11 13.61 5.07
CA GLY A 66 23.98 14.24 4.41
C GLY A 66 23.08 13.33 3.60
N ILE A 67 21.84 13.82 3.44
CA ILE A 67 20.85 13.27 2.52
C ILE A 67 20.71 14.27 1.38
N ILE A 68 21.02 13.86 0.15
CA ILE A 68 21.10 14.75 -1.02
C ILE A 68 20.31 14.13 -2.18
N ASP A 69 19.58 14.96 -2.93
CA ASP A 69 18.88 14.59 -4.17
C ASP A 69 17.99 13.34 -4.05
N SER A 70 17.43 13.08 -2.86
CA SER A 70 16.73 11.86 -2.54
C SER A 70 15.23 12.09 -2.37
N HIS A 71 14.44 11.78 -3.40
CA HIS A 71 13.02 12.10 -3.46
C HIS A 71 12.08 10.98 -3.02
N THR A 72 12.60 9.82 -2.60
CA THR A 72 11.80 8.65 -2.20
C THR A 72 12.37 8.02 -0.92
N ILE A 73 12.31 8.74 0.19
CA ILE A 73 12.68 8.22 1.50
C ILE A 73 11.43 8.14 2.37
N THR A 74 11.12 6.94 2.86
CA THR A 74 10.01 6.70 3.80
C THR A 74 10.52 5.92 4.99
N VAL A 75 10.40 6.48 6.18
CA VAL A 75 10.90 5.94 7.45
C VAL A 75 9.75 5.91 8.45
N ARG A 76 9.52 4.76 9.09
CA ARG A 76 8.50 4.69 10.16
C ARG A 76 9.02 5.15 11.52
N GLY A 77 10.32 5.14 11.72
CA GLY A 77 10.98 5.68 12.90
C GLY A 77 11.47 7.11 12.71
N ASN A 78 12.61 7.40 13.32
CA ASN A 78 13.27 8.70 13.28
C ASN A 78 14.30 8.77 12.15
N VAL A 79 14.60 9.99 11.71
CA VAL A 79 15.68 10.30 10.78
C VAL A 79 16.69 11.21 11.46
N TYR A 80 17.95 10.82 11.38
CA TYR A 80 19.08 11.58 11.89
C TYR A 80 20.05 11.88 10.76
N ALA A 81 20.37 13.16 10.54
CA ALA A 81 21.34 13.59 9.53
C ALA A 81 22.09 14.83 9.98
N GLU A 82 23.26 15.07 9.39
CA GLU A 82 23.98 16.32 9.59
C GLU A 82 23.33 17.45 8.77
N TYR A 83 22.99 17.15 7.50
CA TYR A 83 22.25 18.07 6.63
C TYR A 83 21.31 17.32 5.65
N ILE A 84 20.31 18.04 5.13
CA ILE A 84 19.36 17.55 4.13
C ILE A 84 19.29 18.59 3.01
N ASN A 85 19.52 18.19 1.77
CA ASN A 85 19.50 19.07 0.61
C ASN A 85 18.72 18.43 -0.54
N ASN A 86 17.86 19.21 -1.20
CA ASN A 86 17.08 18.83 -2.38
C ASN A 86 16.44 17.44 -2.23
N SER A 87 15.77 17.21 -1.10
CA SER A 87 15.29 15.87 -0.75
C SER A 87 13.85 15.88 -0.26
N LYS A 88 13.14 14.76 -0.53
CA LYS A 88 11.78 14.55 -0.04
C LYS A 88 11.75 13.36 0.91
N ILE A 89 11.41 13.61 2.16
CA ILE A 89 11.44 12.63 3.25
C ILE A 89 10.10 12.56 3.95
N LYS A 90 9.60 11.33 4.14
CA LYS A 90 8.44 11.02 4.96
C LYS A 90 8.91 10.23 6.18
N ALA A 91 8.75 10.78 7.39
CA ALA A 91 9.09 10.12 8.64
C ALA A 91 7.89 10.11 9.59
N LEU A 92 7.52 8.96 10.19
CA LEU A 92 6.48 8.92 11.23
C LEU A 92 6.99 9.35 12.60
N GLY A 93 8.30 9.19 12.85
CA GLY A 93 8.99 9.73 14.04
C GLY A 93 9.44 11.16 13.84
N ASN A 94 10.54 11.53 14.53
CA ASN A 94 11.19 12.84 14.43
C ASN A 94 12.20 12.88 13.29
N ILE A 95 12.44 14.08 12.75
CA ILE A 95 13.61 14.36 11.91
C ILE A 95 14.54 15.29 12.69
N VAL A 96 15.76 14.83 12.93
CA VAL A 96 16.79 15.57 13.67
C VAL A 96 17.94 15.89 12.73
N VAL A 97 18.16 17.17 12.47
CA VAL A 97 19.21 17.68 11.59
C VAL A 97 20.14 18.62 12.36
N GLN A 98 21.43 18.41 12.24
CA GLN A 98 22.40 19.16 13.03
C GLN A 98 22.72 20.52 12.42
N LYS A 99 22.91 20.59 11.08
CA LYS A 99 23.37 21.83 10.39
C LYS A 99 22.24 22.45 9.57
N GLU A 100 21.90 21.91 8.42
CA GLU A 100 21.05 22.63 7.47
C GLU A 100 20.02 21.75 6.76
N ILE A 101 18.87 22.36 6.45
CA ILE A 101 17.79 21.83 5.62
C ILE A 101 17.56 22.82 4.50
N ILE A 102 17.86 22.44 3.25
CA ILE A 102 17.82 23.32 2.08
C ILE A 102 16.99 22.67 0.98
N ASP A 103 16.14 23.45 0.30
CA ASP A 103 15.36 23.05 -0.89
C ASP A 103 14.63 21.72 -0.73
N SER A 104 14.11 21.43 0.46
CA SER A 104 13.64 20.09 0.83
C SER A 104 12.18 20.07 1.25
N GLU A 105 11.51 18.91 1.03
CA GLU A 105 10.15 18.63 1.47
C GLU A 105 10.15 17.57 2.57
N LEU A 106 9.81 17.96 3.79
CA LEU A 106 9.80 17.07 4.94
C LEU A 106 8.39 16.88 5.48
N PHE A 107 7.93 15.64 5.57
CA PHE A 107 6.64 15.24 6.14
C PHE A 107 6.90 14.40 7.39
N ILE A 108 6.55 14.93 8.57
CA ILE A 108 7.03 14.44 9.86
C ILE A 108 5.85 14.19 10.79
N GLY A 109 5.67 12.95 11.22
CA GLY A 109 4.65 12.56 12.20
C GLY A 109 4.99 12.98 13.64
N GLY A 110 6.27 13.25 13.92
CA GLY A 110 6.78 13.82 15.15
C GLY A 110 7.18 15.29 14.99
N GLN A 111 8.35 15.63 15.51
CA GLN A 111 8.93 16.97 15.55
C GLN A 111 10.08 17.11 14.55
N CYS A 112 10.19 18.27 13.89
CA CYS A 112 11.40 18.70 13.18
C CYS A 112 12.34 19.39 14.15
N ILE A 113 13.56 18.86 14.33
CA ILE A 113 14.54 19.37 15.29
C ILE A 113 15.82 19.77 14.56
N ASN A 114 16.03 21.09 14.42
CA ASN A 114 17.23 21.67 13.85
C ASN A 114 17.72 22.85 14.73
N LYS A 115 18.01 22.56 16.00
CA LYS A 115 18.18 23.58 17.08
C LYS A 115 19.24 24.65 16.80
N ASN A 116 20.35 24.29 16.19
CA ASN A 116 21.51 25.13 15.94
C ASN A 116 21.78 25.41 14.47
N GLY A 117 20.95 24.81 13.60
CA GLY A 117 21.13 24.88 12.17
C GLY A 117 20.20 25.89 11.51
N ILE A 118 20.13 25.80 10.19
CA ILE A 118 19.32 26.68 9.35
C ILE A 118 18.37 25.91 8.46
N ILE A 119 17.16 26.41 8.30
CA ILE A 119 16.15 25.88 7.36
C ILE A 119 15.89 26.95 6.30
N THR A 120 16.14 26.64 5.03
CA THR A 120 15.93 27.57 3.92
C THR A 120 15.19 26.93 2.75
N SER A 121 14.36 27.71 2.06
CA SER A 121 13.67 27.30 0.82
C SER A 121 12.93 25.94 0.92
N SER A 122 12.45 25.60 2.12
CA SER A 122 11.95 24.24 2.41
C SER A 122 10.49 24.24 2.85
N LEU A 123 9.79 23.17 2.47
CA LEU A 123 8.47 22.82 3.01
C LEU A 123 8.65 21.82 4.16
N VAL A 124 8.28 22.21 5.36
CA VAL A 124 8.33 21.35 6.54
C VAL A 124 6.94 21.18 7.12
N ASN A 125 6.38 20.00 6.97
CA ASN A 125 5.13 19.60 7.63
C ASN A 125 5.50 18.74 8.85
N ALA A 126 5.28 19.27 10.07
CA ALA A 126 5.63 18.60 11.32
C ALA A 126 4.45 18.60 12.29
N ARG A 127 3.90 17.40 12.56
CA ARG A 127 2.73 17.24 13.42
C ARG A 127 2.95 17.72 14.86
N SER A 128 4.13 17.48 15.41
CA SER A 128 4.46 17.85 16.81
C SER A 128 5.31 19.12 16.92
N GLY A 129 5.32 19.96 15.86
CA GLY A 129 6.01 21.24 15.85
C GLY A 129 7.42 21.24 15.30
N ILE A 130 8.01 22.42 15.24
CA ILE A 130 9.34 22.67 14.66
C ILE A 130 10.21 23.42 15.68
N VAL A 131 11.45 22.97 15.83
CA VAL A 131 12.50 23.70 16.55
C VAL A 131 13.63 23.98 15.57
N ALA A 132 13.90 25.25 15.30
CA ALA A 132 14.93 25.72 14.38
C ALA A 132 15.93 26.66 15.05
N GLY A 133 17.17 26.61 14.61
CA GLY A 133 18.15 27.64 14.96
C GLY A 133 17.82 28.95 14.23
N GLN A 134 17.86 28.89 12.92
CA GLN A 134 17.51 29.98 12.02
C GLN A 134 16.59 29.54 10.91
N VAL A 135 15.71 30.43 10.43
CA VAL A 135 14.82 30.16 9.28
C VAL A 135 14.98 31.23 8.23
N GLY A 136 15.40 30.80 7.04
CA GLY A 136 15.61 31.69 5.90
C GLY A 136 16.91 32.47 5.92
N THR A 137 17.26 32.99 4.75
CA THR A 137 18.34 33.98 4.54
C THR A 137 17.81 35.12 3.64
N GLN A 138 18.56 36.18 3.48
CA GLN A 138 18.16 37.31 2.64
C GLN A 138 18.05 36.96 1.15
N LYS A 139 18.74 35.88 0.70
CA LYS A 139 18.81 35.46 -0.71
C LYS A 139 17.98 34.24 -1.00
N ALA A 140 17.55 33.48 0.01
CA ALA A 140 16.80 32.24 -0.15
C ALA A 140 15.30 32.50 -0.33
N SER A 141 14.62 31.62 -1.06
CA SER A 141 13.16 31.61 -1.11
C SER A 141 12.56 31.40 0.28
N PRO A 142 11.42 32.01 0.61
CA PRO A 142 10.77 31.81 1.90
C PRO A 142 10.39 30.34 2.13
N SER A 143 10.61 29.86 3.34
CA SER A 143 10.17 28.51 3.74
C SER A 143 8.69 28.49 4.09
N LYS A 144 8.05 27.32 3.93
CA LYS A 144 6.68 27.08 4.34
C LYS A 144 6.65 26.02 5.44
N PHE A 145 6.05 26.35 6.58
CA PHE A 145 5.87 25.46 7.72
C PHE A 145 4.40 25.11 7.91
N GLU A 146 4.11 23.82 8.02
CA GLU A 146 2.79 23.31 8.38
C GLU A 146 2.94 22.55 9.71
N VAL A 147 2.25 23.02 10.76
CA VAL A 147 2.44 22.49 12.12
C VAL A 147 1.12 22.10 12.77
N GLY A 148 1.15 21.03 13.56
CA GLY A 148 -0.03 20.55 14.27
C GLY A 148 -1.09 19.91 13.37
N THR A 149 -0.80 19.67 12.09
CA THR A 149 -1.72 19.08 11.12
C THR A 149 -1.58 17.57 11.05
N GLU A 150 -2.66 16.88 10.69
CA GLU A 150 -2.66 15.41 10.48
C GLU A 150 -2.17 15.01 9.07
N GLY A 151 -1.70 15.95 8.26
CA GLY A 151 -1.45 15.76 6.83
C GLY A 151 -0.60 14.55 6.46
N ILE A 152 0.48 14.25 7.20
CA ILE A 152 1.29 13.05 6.94
C ILE A 152 0.53 11.76 7.25
N ILE A 153 -0.23 11.74 8.34
CA ILE A 153 -1.01 10.57 8.76
C ILE A 153 -2.10 10.30 7.73
N GLU A 154 -2.86 11.34 7.36
CA GLU A 154 -3.91 11.25 6.33
C GLU A 154 -3.36 10.79 4.99
N MET A 155 -2.24 11.35 4.55
CA MET A 155 -1.58 10.95 3.31
C MET A 155 -1.16 9.47 3.33
N MET A 156 -0.54 9.01 4.42
CA MET A 156 -0.12 7.62 4.53
C MET A 156 -1.31 6.65 4.62
N LEU A 157 -2.37 7.02 5.34
CA LEU A 157 -3.60 6.23 5.41
C LEU A 157 -4.26 6.16 4.03
N PHE A 158 -4.34 7.28 3.32
CA PHE A 158 -4.88 7.33 1.96
C PHE A 158 -4.08 6.45 0.99
N GLU A 159 -2.74 6.50 1.01
CA GLU A 159 -1.89 5.63 0.18
C GLU A 159 -2.17 4.13 0.46
N LEU A 160 -2.39 3.75 1.72
CA LEU A 160 -2.73 2.38 2.09
C LEU A 160 -4.15 2.00 1.64
N ASP A 161 -5.13 2.91 1.75
CA ASP A 161 -6.50 2.68 1.29
C ASP A 161 -6.58 2.50 -0.23
N VAL A 162 -5.86 3.30 -1.00
CA VAL A 162 -5.75 3.13 -2.46
C VAL A 162 -5.18 1.74 -2.81
N ARG A 163 -4.17 1.27 -2.06
CA ARG A 163 -3.61 -0.08 -2.28
C ARG A 163 -4.59 -1.19 -1.94
N ILE A 164 -5.34 -1.06 -0.83
CA ILE A 164 -6.39 -2.01 -0.45
C ILE A 164 -7.46 -2.05 -1.54
N LYS A 165 -7.94 -0.89 -1.99
CA LYS A 165 -8.95 -0.79 -3.05
C LYS A 165 -8.50 -1.51 -4.32
N LYS A 166 -7.27 -1.24 -4.80
CA LYS A 166 -6.71 -1.91 -5.98
C LYS A 166 -6.69 -3.43 -5.83
N LYS A 167 -6.29 -3.95 -4.68
CA LYS A 167 -6.27 -5.38 -4.38
C LYS A 167 -7.68 -5.98 -4.28
N SER A 168 -8.61 -5.25 -3.72
CA SER A 168 -10.02 -5.66 -3.65
C SER A 168 -10.67 -5.73 -5.03
N ASP A 169 -10.33 -4.80 -5.92
CA ASP A 169 -10.81 -4.82 -7.32
C ASP A 169 -10.21 -6.02 -8.09
N GLU A 170 -8.92 -6.37 -7.84
CA GLU A 170 -8.29 -7.59 -8.37
C GLU A 170 -9.04 -8.86 -7.92
N ILE A 171 -9.39 -8.97 -6.62
CA ILE A 171 -10.20 -10.08 -6.10
C ILE A 171 -11.56 -10.14 -6.80
N ARG A 172 -12.23 -8.99 -6.99
CA ARG A 172 -13.54 -8.93 -7.64
C ARG A 172 -13.49 -9.45 -9.07
N ALA A 173 -12.45 -9.08 -9.83
CA ALA A 173 -12.23 -9.56 -11.18
C ALA A 173 -12.02 -11.09 -11.21
N ILE A 174 -11.15 -11.61 -10.33
CA ILE A 174 -10.89 -13.05 -10.24
C ILE A 174 -12.15 -13.83 -9.83
N LYS A 175 -12.94 -13.32 -8.88
CA LYS A 175 -14.22 -13.95 -8.47
C LYS A 175 -15.24 -13.99 -9.60
N LYS A 176 -15.27 -12.97 -10.48
CA LYS A 176 -16.12 -13.00 -11.68
C LYS A 176 -15.69 -14.11 -12.64
N ASP A 177 -14.38 -14.27 -12.84
CA ASP A 177 -13.87 -15.37 -13.66
C ASP A 177 -14.23 -16.75 -13.08
N ILE A 178 -14.09 -16.92 -11.75
CA ILE A 178 -14.48 -18.17 -11.07
C ILE A 178 -15.96 -18.45 -11.32
N ALA A 179 -16.84 -17.46 -11.15
CA ALA A 179 -18.28 -17.64 -11.40
C ALA A 179 -18.59 -18.05 -12.86
N ASN A 180 -17.83 -17.54 -13.82
CA ASN A 180 -17.96 -17.96 -15.21
C ASN A 180 -17.56 -19.44 -15.40
N PHE A 181 -16.45 -19.87 -14.82
CA PHE A 181 -16.00 -21.27 -14.87
C PHE A 181 -16.96 -22.19 -14.14
N GLU A 182 -17.49 -21.82 -12.98
CA GLU A 182 -18.51 -22.60 -12.26
C GLU A 182 -19.81 -22.72 -13.06
N SER A 183 -20.19 -21.70 -13.81
CA SER A 183 -21.33 -21.76 -14.74
C SER A 183 -21.07 -22.72 -15.90
N GLU A 184 -19.87 -22.72 -16.48
CA GLU A 184 -19.47 -23.65 -17.53
C GLU A 184 -19.44 -25.10 -17.01
N GLU A 185 -18.91 -25.31 -15.82
CA GLU A 185 -18.88 -26.63 -15.16
C GLU A 185 -20.30 -27.18 -14.95
N LYS A 186 -21.24 -26.36 -14.50
CA LYS A 186 -22.66 -26.75 -14.37
C LYS A 186 -23.28 -27.17 -15.69
N ILE A 187 -22.99 -26.42 -16.78
CA ILE A 187 -23.48 -26.78 -18.12
C ILE A 187 -22.91 -28.12 -18.57
N LEU A 188 -21.62 -28.37 -18.31
CA LEU A 188 -20.99 -29.66 -18.63
C LEU A 188 -21.60 -30.81 -17.83
N HIS A 189 -21.88 -30.59 -16.54
CA HIS A 189 -22.55 -31.58 -15.69
C HIS A 189 -23.94 -31.96 -16.21
N ILE A 190 -24.74 -30.96 -16.63
CA ILE A 190 -26.06 -31.23 -17.23
C ILE A 190 -25.90 -32.05 -18.52
N LYS A 191 -24.97 -31.67 -19.41
CA LYS A 191 -24.70 -32.41 -20.66
C LYS A 191 -24.29 -33.84 -20.41
N ILE A 192 -23.44 -34.10 -19.41
CA ILE A 192 -23.03 -35.45 -19.01
C ILE A 192 -24.22 -36.24 -18.50
N SER A 193 -25.05 -35.64 -17.64
CA SER A 193 -26.26 -36.31 -17.10
C SER A 193 -27.24 -36.69 -18.20
N ASP A 194 -27.54 -35.80 -19.13
CA ASP A 194 -28.43 -36.05 -20.25
C ASP A 194 -27.89 -37.14 -21.20
N ALA A 195 -26.59 -37.09 -21.48
CA ALA A 195 -25.96 -38.08 -22.33
C ALA A 195 -25.92 -39.48 -21.67
N LEU A 196 -25.65 -39.55 -20.36
CA LEU A 196 -25.74 -40.82 -19.59
C LEU A 196 -27.14 -41.39 -19.61
N TYR A 197 -28.17 -40.55 -19.47
CA TYR A 197 -29.56 -40.99 -19.56
C TYR A 197 -29.87 -41.57 -20.93
N VAL A 198 -29.45 -40.92 -22.02
CA VAL A 198 -29.63 -41.43 -23.41
C VAL A 198 -28.89 -42.75 -23.61
N GLN A 199 -27.65 -42.87 -23.13
CA GLN A 199 -26.84 -44.07 -23.25
C GLN A 199 -27.47 -45.26 -22.52
N ASP A 200 -27.95 -45.04 -21.29
CA ASP A 200 -28.56 -46.08 -20.44
C ASP A 200 -29.85 -46.59 -21.04
N HIS A 201 -30.74 -45.69 -21.52
CA HIS A 201 -31.97 -46.08 -22.18
C HIS A 201 -31.72 -46.83 -23.49
N ALA A 202 -30.77 -46.39 -24.31
CA ALA A 202 -30.39 -47.10 -25.53
C ALA A 202 -29.88 -48.51 -25.22
N GLN A 203 -29.09 -48.67 -24.16
CA GLN A 203 -28.59 -50.00 -23.75
C GLN A 203 -29.73 -50.92 -23.23
N ILE A 204 -30.67 -50.37 -22.45
CA ILE A 204 -31.82 -51.11 -21.94
C ILE A 204 -32.69 -51.62 -23.13
N ASP A 205 -32.94 -50.74 -24.09
CA ASP A 205 -33.77 -51.10 -25.25
C ASP A 205 -33.07 -52.08 -26.18
N LEU A 206 -31.75 -51.94 -26.38
CA LEU A 206 -30.94 -52.95 -27.09
C LEU A 206 -31.05 -54.35 -26.46
N ARG A 207 -30.93 -54.42 -25.12
CA ARG A 207 -31.07 -55.71 -24.38
C ARG A 207 -32.46 -56.30 -24.50
N LYS A 208 -33.55 -55.49 -24.58
CA LYS A 208 -34.92 -55.97 -24.82
C LYS A 208 -35.06 -56.57 -26.23
N ILE A 209 -34.50 -55.86 -27.22
CA ILE A 209 -34.54 -56.29 -28.61
C ILE A 209 -33.74 -57.60 -28.79
N GLU A 210 -32.54 -57.72 -28.22
CA GLU A 210 -31.71 -58.95 -28.25
C GLU A 210 -32.41 -60.11 -27.66
N LYS A 211 -33.26 -59.97 -26.63
CA LYS A 211 -34.08 -61.03 -26.08
C LYS A 211 -35.21 -61.43 -26.98
N GLN A 212 -35.74 -60.53 -27.83
CA GLN A 212 -36.86 -60.79 -28.75
C GLN A 212 -36.40 -61.32 -30.13
N LEU A 213 -35.13 -61.09 -30.52
CA LEU A 213 -34.58 -61.47 -31.82
C LEU A 213 -34.78 -62.94 -32.15
N PRO A 214 -34.50 -63.93 -31.26
CA PRO A 214 -34.67 -65.34 -31.57
C PRO A 214 -36.12 -65.74 -31.91
N THR A 215 -37.08 -65.02 -31.30
CA THR A 215 -38.53 -65.33 -31.52
C THR A 215 -39.00 -64.75 -32.86
N ILE A 216 -38.43 -63.68 -33.33
CA ILE A 216 -38.78 -63.01 -34.58
C ILE A 216 -38.07 -63.67 -35.78
N GLU A 217 -36.84 -64.11 -35.61
CA GLU A 217 -36.11 -64.90 -36.62
C GLU A 217 -36.82 -66.22 -36.90
N ALA A 218 -37.48 -66.79 -35.89
CA ALA A 218 -38.28 -67.99 -36.04
C ALA A 218 -39.64 -67.81 -36.76
N SER A 219 -40.12 -66.57 -36.92
CA SER A 219 -41.41 -66.22 -37.54
C SER A 219 -41.32 -65.96 -39.04
N GLU A 220 -40.17 -66.09 -39.70
CA GLU A 220 -39.90 -65.82 -41.13
C GLU A 220 -40.44 -64.48 -41.70
N ASP A 221 -40.78 -63.52 -40.84
CA ASP A 221 -41.26 -62.19 -41.26
C ASP A 221 -40.08 -61.22 -41.57
N ILE A 222 -39.66 -61.26 -42.84
CA ILE A 222 -38.53 -60.47 -43.34
C ILE A 222 -38.72 -58.98 -43.09
N MET A 223 -39.96 -58.46 -43.11
CA MET A 223 -40.23 -57.05 -42.90
C MET A 223 -39.98 -56.62 -41.44
N GLN A 224 -40.39 -57.44 -40.46
CA GLN A 224 -40.15 -57.20 -39.03
C GLN A 224 -38.66 -57.27 -38.69
N VAL A 225 -37.92 -58.23 -39.26
CA VAL A 225 -36.47 -58.31 -39.08
C VAL A 225 -35.74 -57.11 -39.62
N GLN A 226 -36.09 -56.60 -40.82
CA GLN A 226 -35.49 -55.43 -41.40
C GLN A 226 -35.77 -54.19 -40.56
N GLN A 227 -36.98 -54.01 -40.04
CA GLN A 227 -37.37 -52.89 -39.17
C GLN A 227 -36.58 -52.93 -37.84
N MET A 228 -36.40 -54.11 -37.26
CA MET A 228 -35.65 -54.31 -36.05
C MET A 228 -34.15 -54.01 -36.20
N VAL A 229 -33.53 -54.47 -37.29
CA VAL A 229 -32.14 -54.15 -37.65
C VAL A 229 -31.94 -52.65 -37.76
N LYS A 230 -32.89 -51.91 -38.35
CA LYS A 230 -32.84 -50.47 -38.43
C LYS A 230 -32.90 -49.81 -37.04
N VAL A 231 -33.81 -50.26 -36.18
CA VAL A 231 -33.92 -49.76 -34.78
C VAL A 231 -32.66 -50.04 -33.98
N VAL A 232 -32.10 -51.26 -34.09
CA VAL A 232 -30.82 -51.62 -33.43
C VAL A 232 -29.69 -50.69 -33.88
N LYS A 233 -29.61 -50.38 -35.17
CA LYS A 233 -28.61 -49.47 -35.69
C LYS A 233 -28.79 -48.05 -35.12
N GLU A 234 -30.01 -47.50 -35.11
CA GLU A 234 -30.33 -46.19 -34.57
C GLU A 234 -30.00 -46.09 -33.06
N LEU A 235 -30.28 -47.16 -32.28
CA LEU A 235 -29.95 -47.21 -30.85
C LEU A 235 -28.43 -47.26 -30.61
N LYS A 236 -27.69 -48.02 -31.42
CA LYS A 236 -26.23 -48.08 -31.36
C LYS A 236 -25.61 -46.71 -31.70
N ASP A 237 -26.09 -46.07 -32.76
CA ASP A 237 -25.62 -44.73 -33.15
C ASP A 237 -25.90 -43.69 -32.05
N LYS A 238 -27.08 -43.75 -31.41
CA LYS A 238 -27.42 -42.90 -30.24
C LYS A 238 -26.49 -43.13 -29.06
N ALA A 239 -26.21 -44.39 -28.74
CA ALA A 239 -25.31 -44.74 -27.63
C ALA A 239 -23.86 -44.25 -27.90
N GLU A 240 -23.37 -44.41 -29.13
CA GLU A 240 -22.05 -43.95 -29.54
C GLU A 240 -21.91 -42.41 -29.48
N ILE A 241 -22.93 -41.67 -29.94
CA ILE A 241 -22.98 -40.19 -29.86
C ILE A 241 -23.00 -39.74 -28.39
N ALA A 242 -23.79 -40.43 -27.55
CA ALA A 242 -23.84 -40.13 -26.11
C ALA A 242 -22.48 -40.38 -25.45
N GLU A 243 -21.82 -41.48 -25.75
CA GLU A 243 -20.48 -41.81 -25.22
C GLU A 243 -19.43 -40.75 -25.64
N LYS A 244 -19.41 -40.32 -26.91
CA LYS A 244 -18.56 -39.26 -27.40
C LYS A 244 -18.82 -37.96 -26.64
N THR A 245 -20.09 -37.61 -26.45
CA THR A 245 -20.48 -36.38 -25.71
C THR A 245 -20.00 -36.39 -24.27
N ILE A 246 -20.13 -37.54 -23.58
CA ILE A 246 -19.65 -37.75 -22.22
C ILE A 246 -18.13 -37.57 -22.15
N ASN A 247 -17.40 -38.24 -23.05
CA ASN A 247 -15.94 -38.18 -23.07
C ASN A 247 -15.40 -36.78 -23.38
N GLU A 248 -16.03 -36.05 -24.30
CA GLU A 248 -15.67 -34.66 -24.60
C GLU A 248 -15.96 -33.71 -23.42
N ALA A 249 -17.09 -33.91 -22.74
CA ALA A 249 -17.45 -33.11 -21.58
C ALA A 249 -16.49 -33.32 -20.40
N PHE A 250 -16.10 -34.56 -20.10
CA PHE A 250 -15.09 -34.86 -19.08
C PHE A 250 -13.72 -34.27 -19.41
N LYS A 251 -13.29 -34.36 -20.69
CA LYS A 251 -12.02 -33.71 -21.11
C LYS A 251 -12.00 -32.21 -20.89
N ARG A 252 -13.15 -31.52 -20.95
CA ARG A 252 -13.28 -30.10 -20.68
C ARG A 252 -13.42 -29.77 -19.19
N GLN A 253 -14.00 -30.66 -18.40
CA GLN A 253 -14.27 -30.44 -16.97
C GLN A 253 -12.98 -30.39 -16.15
N ALA A 254 -12.02 -31.29 -16.36
CA ALA A 254 -10.79 -31.37 -15.59
C ALA A 254 -9.98 -30.04 -15.61
N PRO A 255 -9.69 -29.41 -16.76
CA PRO A 255 -8.97 -28.15 -16.79
C PRO A 255 -9.75 -26.98 -16.19
N ILE A 256 -11.10 -26.99 -16.25
CA ILE A 256 -11.93 -25.96 -15.62
C ILE A 256 -11.81 -26.03 -14.10
N ALA A 257 -11.92 -27.22 -13.51
CA ALA A 257 -11.77 -27.42 -12.07
C ALA A 257 -10.38 -26.98 -11.58
N GLU A 258 -9.32 -27.28 -12.35
CA GLU A 258 -7.97 -26.81 -12.05
C GLU A 258 -7.85 -25.27 -12.07
N GLN A 259 -8.44 -24.62 -13.08
CA GLN A 259 -8.46 -23.15 -13.18
C GLN A 259 -9.20 -22.50 -12.00
N ILE A 260 -10.32 -23.06 -11.58
CA ILE A 260 -11.06 -22.61 -10.40
C ILE A 260 -10.15 -22.66 -9.16
N LEU A 261 -9.48 -23.79 -8.94
CA LEU A 261 -8.60 -23.98 -7.78
C LEU A 261 -7.43 -23.00 -7.77
N ILE A 262 -6.77 -22.79 -8.93
CA ILE A 262 -5.67 -21.83 -9.07
C ILE A 262 -6.15 -20.41 -8.74
N LYS A 263 -7.32 -20.01 -9.26
CA LYS A 263 -7.89 -18.68 -9.01
C LYS A 263 -8.32 -18.51 -7.55
N GLN A 264 -8.86 -19.52 -6.91
CA GLN A 264 -9.21 -19.51 -5.48
C GLN A 264 -7.96 -19.30 -4.60
N ARG A 265 -6.86 -20.00 -4.87
CA ARG A 265 -5.58 -19.80 -4.19
C ARG A 265 -5.04 -18.39 -4.40
N ARG A 266 -5.22 -17.82 -5.59
CA ARG A 266 -4.82 -16.42 -5.87
C ARG A 266 -5.64 -15.43 -5.06
N VAL A 267 -6.95 -15.63 -4.92
CA VAL A 267 -7.84 -14.81 -4.07
C VAL A 267 -7.37 -14.83 -2.61
N GLU A 268 -7.04 -16.02 -2.09
CA GLU A 268 -6.54 -16.18 -0.72
C GLU A 268 -5.19 -15.45 -0.52
N ALA A 269 -4.26 -15.58 -1.45
CA ALA A 269 -2.99 -14.88 -1.41
C ALA A 269 -3.18 -13.35 -1.37
N ILE A 270 -4.07 -12.81 -2.22
CA ILE A 270 -4.37 -11.37 -2.23
C ILE A 270 -5.07 -10.93 -0.94
N ALA A 271 -5.96 -11.74 -0.37
CA ALA A 271 -6.61 -11.45 0.92
C ALA A 271 -5.57 -11.36 2.04
N ASN A 272 -4.57 -12.24 2.07
CA ASN A 272 -3.46 -12.16 3.02
C ASN A 272 -2.61 -10.90 2.82
N GLU A 273 -2.40 -10.44 1.58
CA GLU A 273 -1.74 -9.17 1.30
C GLU A 273 -2.56 -7.97 1.83
N ILE A 274 -3.88 -7.97 1.68
CA ILE A 274 -4.79 -6.95 2.24
C ILE A 274 -4.67 -6.92 3.76
N ASN A 275 -4.74 -8.07 4.44
CA ASN A 275 -4.58 -8.15 5.89
C ASN A 275 -3.24 -7.56 6.36
N ALA A 276 -2.15 -7.81 5.63
CA ALA A 276 -0.86 -7.21 5.93
C ALA A 276 -0.83 -5.68 5.76
N ILE A 277 -1.58 -5.14 4.79
CA ILE A 277 -1.74 -3.69 4.61
C ILE A 277 -2.59 -3.10 5.74
N GLU A 278 -3.65 -3.76 6.16
CA GLU A 278 -4.50 -3.35 7.28
C GLU A 278 -3.74 -3.29 8.61
N LEU A 279 -2.86 -4.25 8.88
CA LEU A 279 -1.96 -4.20 10.03
C LEU A 279 -1.04 -2.99 9.99
N LYS A 280 -0.50 -2.65 8.81
CA LYS A 280 0.29 -1.42 8.63
C LYS A 280 -0.53 -0.17 8.91
N LYS A 281 -1.79 -0.13 8.46
CA LYS A 281 -2.71 0.99 8.68
C LYS A 281 -3.00 1.19 10.18
N ARG A 282 -3.20 0.11 10.94
CA ARG A 282 -3.33 0.17 12.41
C ARG A 282 -2.07 0.74 13.07
N GLY A 283 -0.88 0.28 12.66
CA GLY A 283 0.38 0.81 13.19
C GLY A 283 0.58 2.30 12.93
N VAL A 284 0.15 2.82 11.77
CA VAL A 284 0.17 4.28 11.50
C VAL A 284 -0.75 5.04 12.45
N LYS A 285 -1.97 4.53 12.69
CA LYS A 285 -2.92 5.14 13.63
C LYS A 285 -2.40 5.13 15.07
N GLU A 286 -1.79 4.05 15.52
CA GLU A 286 -1.20 3.95 16.87
C GLU A 286 -0.05 4.94 17.07
N LEU A 287 0.81 5.12 16.05
CA LEU A 287 1.87 6.13 16.10
C LEU A 287 1.31 7.56 16.13
N ALA A 288 0.20 7.81 15.43
CA ALA A 288 -0.50 9.09 15.49
C ALA A 288 -1.03 9.41 16.89
N ILE A 289 -1.53 8.42 17.63
CA ILE A 289 -2.02 8.61 19.00
C ILE A 289 -0.88 8.95 19.98
N ARG A 290 0.31 8.36 19.78
CA ARG A 290 1.48 8.59 20.67
C ARG A 290 2.08 9.98 20.53
N ASN A 291 1.99 10.59 19.37
CA ASN A 291 2.54 11.90 19.08
C ASN A 291 1.42 12.94 19.08
N GLU A 292 1.33 13.77 20.10
CA GLU A 292 0.33 14.84 20.14
C GLU A 292 0.61 15.91 19.06
N PRO A 293 -0.42 16.35 18.34
CA PRO A 293 -0.26 17.42 17.36
C PRO A 293 -0.07 18.76 18.08
N LYS A 294 1.06 19.43 17.80
CA LYS A 294 1.39 20.76 18.35
C LYS A 294 1.64 21.75 17.23
N ALA A 295 0.77 22.72 17.11
CA ALA A 295 0.93 23.80 16.14
C ALA A 295 1.89 24.87 16.70
N GLU A 296 3.18 24.53 16.77
CA GLU A 296 4.20 25.36 17.42
C GLU A 296 5.51 25.36 16.62
N VAL A 297 6.11 26.55 16.50
CA VAL A 297 7.44 26.78 15.90
C VAL A 297 8.29 27.57 16.88
N ASN A 298 9.42 27.00 17.30
CA ASN A 298 10.41 27.64 18.15
C ASN A 298 11.64 27.97 17.31
N VAL A 299 12.07 29.26 17.35
CA VAL A 299 13.23 29.74 16.61
C VAL A 299 14.23 30.37 17.59
N ASN A 300 15.43 29.77 17.67
CA ASN A 300 16.45 30.15 18.65
C ASN A 300 17.26 31.39 18.25
N SER A 301 17.32 31.71 16.95
CA SER A 301 18.09 32.86 16.44
C SER A 301 17.17 33.80 15.66
N LYS A 302 16.94 33.57 14.39
CA LYS A 302 16.21 34.48 13.50
C LYS A 302 15.30 33.75 12.55
N ILE A 303 14.09 34.28 12.32
CA ILE A 303 13.19 33.90 11.26
C ILE A 303 12.95 35.06 10.31
N MET A 304 13.09 34.81 9.01
CA MET A 304 12.99 35.84 7.98
C MET A 304 11.54 36.11 7.60
N SER A 305 11.27 37.35 7.21
CA SER A 305 10.00 37.75 6.59
C SER A 305 9.70 36.91 5.35
N GLY A 306 8.43 36.79 4.99
CA GLY A 306 7.97 35.92 3.91
C GLY A 306 7.76 34.45 4.33
N THR A 307 8.33 34.01 5.46
CA THR A 307 8.07 32.65 5.97
C THR A 307 6.58 32.47 6.25
N SER A 308 5.99 31.41 5.68
CA SER A 308 4.57 31.06 5.83
C SER A 308 4.40 29.97 6.87
N LEU A 309 3.47 30.15 7.80
CA LEU A 309 3.07 29.15 8.80
C LEU A 309 1.60 28.79 8.59
N VAL A 310 1.31 27.51 8.63
CA VAL A 310 -0.03 26.94 8.54
C VAL A 310 -0.23 26.02 9.74
N GLY A 311 -1.20 26.33 10.57
CA GLY A 311 -1.65 25.50 11.69
C GLY A 311 -2.86 24.65 11.33
N LYS A 312 -3.60 24.18 12.33
CA LYS A 312 -4.85 23.42 12.13
C LYS A 312 -5.92 24.25 11.44
N LYS A 313 -6.05 25.53 11.82
CA LYS A 313 -7.05 26.46 11.30
C LYS A 313 -6.48 27.82 10.96
N ALA A 314 -5.37 28.23 11.61
CA ALA A 314 -4.73 29.51 11.40
C ALA A 314 -3.69 29.48 10.29
N LYS A 315 -3.52 30.63 9.63
CA LYS A 315 -2.43 30.88 8.67
C LYS A 315 -1.77 32.20 9.00
N LEU A 316 -0.45 32.25 8.90
CA LEU A 316 0.36 33.46 9.16
C LEU A 316 1.47 33.55 8.11
N VAL A 317 1.67 34.73 7.54
CA VAL A 317 2.86 35.05 6.75
C VAL A 317 3.60 36.17 7.48
N LEU A 318 4.85 35.95 7.83
CA LEU A 318 5.64 36.94 8.53
C LEU A 318 5.96 38.12 7.62
N THR A 319 5.57 39.32 8.05
CA THR A 319 5.82 40.59 7.33
C THR A 319 7.17 41.20 7.67
N GLN A 320 7.74 40.82 8.81
CA GLN A 320 9.04 41.29 9.28
C GLN A 320 9.91 40.17 9.85
N ASN A 321 11.20 40.39 9.93
CA ASN A 321 12.11 39.47 10.57
C ASN A 321 11.89 39.47 12.09
N LEU A 322 11.89 38.27 12.69
CA LEU A 322 11.80 38.10 14.13
C LEU A 322 13.07 37.42 14.65
N SER A 323 13.43 37.72 15.87
CA SER A 323 14.57 37.11 16.56
C SER A 323 14.08 36.37 17.80
N ARG A 324 14.61 35.15 18.08
CA ARG A 324 14.35 34.33 19.27
C ARG A 324 12.87 34.32 19.63
N CYS A 325 12.07 33.61 18.87
CA CYS A 325 10.62 33.63 19.03
C CYS A 325 10.01 32.24 19.12
N ARG A 326 8.87 32.19 19.78
CA ARG A 326 7.95 31.05 19.79
C ARG A 326 6.66 31.52 19.13
N ILE A 327 6.24 30.78 18.10
CA ILE A 327 5.02 31.03 17.35
C ILE A 327 4.12 29.79 17.53
N TYR A 328 2.91 29.98 18.03
CA TYR A 328 2.00 28.87 18.30
C TYR A 328 0.54 29.26 18.04
N GLU A 329 -0.25 28.28 17.64
CA GLU A 329 -1.68 28.44 17.42
C GLU A 329 -2.43 28.35 18.75
N THR A 330 -3.35 29.28 18.99
CA THR A 330 -4.18 29.31 20.19
C THR A 330 -5.60 29.75 19.87
N ASN A 331 -6.52 29.46 20.79
CA ASN A 331 -7.89 29.96 20.71
C ASN A 331 -7.93 31.44 21.02
N ASN A 332 -8.76 32.17 20.31
CA ASN A 332 -8.91 33.63 20.47
C ASN A 332 -9.62 34.05 21.77
N ASP A 333 -9.93 33.10 22.68
CA ASP A 333 -10.77 33.30 23.88
C ASP A 333 -10.16 34.20 24.98
N LYS A 334 -8.99 34.78 24.79
CA LYS A 334 -8.35 35.60 25.83
C LYS A 334 -8.36 37.11 25.58
N MET A 335 -9.13 37.63 24.66
CA MET A 335 -9.13 39.06 24.37
C MET A 335 -10.52 39.74 24.25
N PHE A 336 -11.60 39.22 24.80
CA PHE A 336 -12.81 40.04 24.96
C PHE A 336 -13.66 39.61 26.15
N ASP A 337 -13.80 40.56 27.07
CA ASP A 337 -14.75 40.58 28.17
C ASP A 337 -16.19 40.52 27.64
N SER A 338 -17.00 39.70 28.28
CA SER A 338 -18.46 39.68 28.38
C SER A 338 -19.34 40.06 27.18
N LYS A 339 -20.16 39.03 26.81
CA LYS A 339 -21.42 39.09 26.03
C LYS A 339 -21.31 38.80 24.55
N LYS A 340 -21.32 37.47 24.21
CA LYS A 340 -22.30 36.89 23.28
C LYS A 340 -22.06 35.38 23.19
N GLU A 341 -23.09 34.62 23.53
CA GLU A 341 -23.26 33.21 23.20
C GLU A 341 -23.39 33.09 21.68
N ASP A 342 -22.38 32.51 21.05
CA ASP A 342 -22.51 31.74 19.80
C ASP A 342 -21.31 30.79 19.70
N THR A 343 -21.53 29.53 20.05
CA THR A 343 -20.52 28.52 20.39
C THR A 343 -19.95 27.76 19.19
N ASN A 344 -19.99 28.26 17.95
CA ASN A 344 -19.61 27.45 16.79
C ASN A 344 -18.50 28.00 15.86
N ASN A 345 -17.81 29.10 16.21
CA ASN A 345 -16.72 29.61 15.39
C ASN A 345 -15.57 30.12 16.27
N ILE A 346 -14.79 29.21 16.85
CA ILE A 346 -13.55 29.56 17.55
C ILE A 346 -12.48 29.84 16.49
N ASP A 347 -12.22 31.10 16.21
CA ASP A 347 -11.11 31.51 15.33
C ASP A 347 -9.77 31.27 16.02
N LEU A 348 -9.03 30.29 15.51
CA LEU A 348 -7.66 30.03 15.94
C LEU A 348 -6.72 31.04 15.26
N ILE A 349 -5.82 31.63 16.03
CA ILE A 349 -4.80 32.55 15.55
C ILE A 349 -3.41 32.09 15.96
N PHE A 350 -2.39 32.52 15.22
CA PHE A 350 -1.01 32.37 15.66
C PHE A 350 -0.61 33.50 16.59
N ASN A 351 -0.14 33.18 17.79
CA ASN A 351 0.50 34.09 18.73
C ASN A 351 2.02 34.03 18.56
N ILE A 352 2.65 35.21 18.69
CA ILE A 352 4.10 35.35 18.62
C ILE A 352 4.58 35.84 19.98
N VAL A 353 5.46 35.07 20.60
CA VAL A 353 6.15 35.42 21.84
C VAL A 353 7.63 35.55 21.54
N LEU A 354 8.21 36.74 21.77
CA LEU A 354 9.65 36.95 21.69
C LEU A 354 10.29 36.39 22.96
N LEU A 355 11.34 35.60 22.80
CA LEU A 355 12.08 35.02 23.90
C LEU A 355 13.26 35.95 24.25
N SER A 356 13.38 36.31 25.50
CA SER A 356 14.49 37.12 26.01
C SER A 356 15.84 36.44 25.95
#